data_13d72faa2d083cd70ed979ef54af1048
#
_entry.id   13d72faa2d083cd70ed979ef54af1048
#
_cell.length_a   1.000
_cell.length_b   1.000
_cell.length_c   1.000
_cell.angle_alpha   90.00
_cell.angle_beta   90.00
_cell.angle_gamma   90.00
#
_symmetry.space_group_name_H-M   'P 1'
#
loop_
_entity.id
_entity.type
_entity.pdbx_description
1 polymer ?
#
loop_
_entity_poly.entity_id
_entity_poly.type
_entity_poly.pdbx_seq_one_letter_code
_entity_poly.pdbx_strand_id
1 'polypeptide(L)' 'MEHEMKEGLPKTWDKTKRFYEILYPNGKKEIWKEITARECLTKYENMDPYGKGLKLREIVGKELQLIKLLDSTQK' A
#
# COMPACT_ATOMS: atom_id res chain seq x y z
N MET A 1 -9.02 -1.08 25.27
CA MET A 1 -8.75 -0.82 24.67
C MET A 1 -8.53 -0.48 23.78
N GLU A 2 -8.38 -0.41 23.23
CA GLU A 2 -8.13 -0.17 22.40
C GLU A 2 -7.74 0.33 21.87
N HIS A 3 -7.35 0.51 21.44
CA HIS A 3 -6.86 0.97 20.84
C HIS A 3 -6.77 1.59 20.07
N GLU A 4 -6.26 1.95 20.03
CA GLU A 4 -6.15 2.56 19.24
C GLU A 4 -5.69 2.47 18.14
N MET A 5 -6.13 2.79 17.45
CA MET A 5 -5.75 2.60 16.24
C MET A 5 -4.98 3.64 15.70
N LYS A 6 -3.92 3.34 14.98
CA LYS A 6 -3.13 4.30 14.37
C LYS A 6 -3.67 4.57 13.05
N GLU A 7 -4.01 5.77 12.74
CA GLU A 7 -4.55 6.07 11.47
C GLU A 7 -3.51 6.03 10.42
N GLY A 8 -3.84 5.54 9.25
CA GLY A 8 -2.93 5.45 8.14
C GLY A 8 -2.08 4.22 8.11
N LEU A 9 -2.11 3.40 9.16
CA LEU A 9 -1.33 2.18 9.17
C LEU A 9 -2.23 0.98 8.87
N PRO A 10 -1.78 0.05 8.05
CA PRO A 10 -2.56 -1.15 7.77
C PRO A 10 -2.67 -2.03 9.00
N LYS A 11 -3.77 -2.75 9.08
CA LYS A 11 -3.96 -3.71 10.15
C LYS A 11 -3.35 -5.02 9.74
N THR A 12 -2.37 -5.46 10.47
CA THR A 12 -1.59 -6.64 10.06
C THR A 12 -2.36 -7.94 10.13
N TRP A 13 -3.44 -7.99 10.92
CA TRP A 13 -4.25 -9.21 10.99
C TRP A 13 -5.30 -9.28 9.87
N ASP A 14 -5.47 -8.19 9.12
CA ASP A 14 -6.47 -8.12 8.06
C ASP A 14 -5.97 -8.87 6.85
N LYS A 15 -6.73 -9.85 6.37
CA LYS A 15 -6.33 -10.65 5.23
C LYS A 15 -6.94 -10.19 3.92
N THR A 16 -7.59 -9.05 3.93
CA THR A 16 -8.14 -8.47 2.70
C THR A 16 -7.01 -8.02 1.80
N LYS A 17 -7.10 -8.38 0.54
CA LYS A 17 -6.10 -7.94 -0.43
C LYS A 17 -6.45 -6.57 -0.96
N ARG A 18 -5.45 -5.71 -1.01
CA ARG A 18 -5.64 -4.32 -1.37
C ARG A 18 -4.54 -3.86 -2.29
N PHE A 19 -4.71 -2.64 -2.80
CA PHE A 19 -3.71 -2.00 -3.66
C PHE A 19 -3.06 -0.89 -2.86
N TYR A 20 -1.75 -0.76 -2.99
CA TYR A 20 -1.00 0.27 -2.27
C TYR A 20 -0.08 1.01 -3.23
N GLU A 21 0.16 2.27 -2.93
CA GLU A 21 1.09 3.09 -3.71
C GLU A 21 2.28 3.45 -2.84
N ILE A 22 3.47 3.26 -3.40
CA ILE A 22 4.71 3.61 -2.73
C ILE A 22 5.32 4.78 -3.48
N LEU A 23 5.62 5.85 -2.74
CA LEU A 23 6.27 7.01 -3.31
C LEU A 23 7.69 7.08 -2.81
N TYR A 24 8.64 7.06 -3.73
CA TYR A 24 10.06 7.11 -3.40
C TYR A 24 10.51 8.55 -3.25
N PRO A 25 11.59 8.79 -2.50
CA PRO A 25 12.08 10.16 -2.32
C PRO A 25 12.42 10.87 -3.61
N ASN A 26 12.79 10.13 -4.65
CA ASN A 26 13.15 10.74 -5.94
C ASN A 26 11.93 11.02 -6.81
N GLY A 27 10.72 10.83 -6.28
CA GLY A 27 9.49 11.10 -7.02
C GLY A 27 8.95 9.91 -7.79
N LYS A 28 9.67 8.81 -7.80
CA LYS A 28 9.20 7.62 -8.47
C LYS A 28 8.06 6.98 -7.69
N LYS A 29 7.11 6.40 -8.40
CA LYS A 29 5.97 5.73 -7.77
C LYS A 29 5.90 4.27 -8.19
N GLU A 30 5.39 3.45 -7.30
CA GLU A 30 5.19 2.05 -7.58
C GLU A 30 3.86 1.60 -7.00
N ILE A 31 3.16 0.73 -7.71
CA ILE A 31 1.87 0.21 -7.25
C ILE A 31 2.04 -1.24 -6.87
N TRP A 32 1.66 -1.59 -5.66
CA TRP A 32 1.64 -2.98 -5.20
C TRP A 32 0.20 -3.46 -5.25
N LYS A 33 -0.05 -4.51 -6.03
CA LYS A 33 -1.41 -4.94 -6.33
C LYS A 33 -1.77 -6.20 -5.59
N GLU A 34 -2.96 -6.20 -5.00
CA GLU A 34 -3.58 -7.40 -4.44
C GLU A 34 -2.70 -8.08 -3.41
N ILE A 35 -2.25 -7.31 -2.44
CA ILE A 35 -1.50 -7.84 -1.32
C ILE A 35 -2.20 -7.50 -0.02
N THR A 36 -1.96 -8.32 1.01
CA THR A 36 -2.53 -8.04 2.32
C THR A 36 -1.77 -6.91 3.00
N ALA A 37 -2.40 -6.35 4.03
CA ALA A 37 -1.75 -5.29 4.79
C ALA A 37 -0.44 -5.77 5.42
N ARG A 38 -0.43 -7.01 5.87
CA ARG A 38 0.76 -7.57 6.47
C ARG A 38 1.91 -7.68 5.46
N GLU A 39 1.60 -8.19 4.28
CA GLU A 39 2.61 -8.30 3.24
C GLU A 39 3.14 -6.93 2.83
N CYS A 40 2.22 -5.98 2.72
CA CYS A 40 2.59 -4.62 2.36
C CYS A 40 3.54 -4.02 3.40
N LEU A 41 3.20 -4.17 4.65
CA LEU A 41 4.02 -3.62 5.73
C LEU A 41 5.39 -4.27 5.77
N THR A 42 5.44 -5.57 5.57
CA THR A 42 6.71 -6.29 5.56
C THR A 42 7.61 -5.81 4.42
N LYS A 43 7.04 -5.66 3.22
CA LYS A 43 7.81 -5.14 2.10
C LYS A 43 8.29 -3.73 2.37
N TYR A 44 7.40 -2.91 2.89
CA TYR A 44 7.73 -1.52 3.16
C TYR A 44 8.89 -1.42 4.15
N GLU A 45 8.83 -2.20 5.21
CA GLU A 45 9.89 -2.17 6.23
C GLU A 45 11.21 -2.69 5.69
N ASN A 46 11.16 -3.69 4.84
CA ASN A 46 12.38 -4.21 4.24
C ASN A 46 13.02 -3.21 3.31
N MET A 47 12.21 -2.40 2.62
CA MET A 47 12.75 -1.44 1.68
C MET A 47 13.23 -0.17 2.36
N ASP A 48 12.66 0.17 3.50
CA ASP A 48 13.01 1.42 4.18
C ASP A 48 13.14 1.19 5.68
N PRO A 49 14.08 0.32 6.09
CA PRO A 49 14.20 -0.04 7.51
C PRO A 49 14.60 1.14 8.39
N TYR A 50 15.13 2.19 7.81
CA TYR A 50 15.57 3.34 8.59
C TYR A 50 14.69 4.56 8.40
N GLY A 51 13.56 4.41 7.74
CA GLY A 51 12.64 5.52 7.56
C GLY A 51 13.19 6.64 6.73
N LYS A 52 13.76 6.33 5.57
CA LYS A 52 14.45 7.33 4.77
C LYS A 52 13.57 8.03 3.76
N GLY A 53 12.27 7.95 3.92
CA GLY A 53 11.42 8.79 3.10
C GLY A 53 10.47 8.10 2.16
N LEU A 54 10.40 6.79 2.20
CA LEU A 54 9.36 6.11 1.45
C LEU A 54 8.01 6.44 2.06
N LYS A 55 7.03 6.71 1.21
CA LYS A 55 5.67 6.97 1.66
C LYS A 55 4.74 5.91 1.12
N LEU A 56 3.81 5.51 1.96
CA LEU A 56 2.88 4.43 1.65
C LEU A 56 1.47 4.92 1.85
N ARG A 57 0.59 4.61 0.89
CA ARG A 57 -0.82 4.87 1.08
C ARG A 57 -1.65 3.81 0.39
N GLU A 58 -2.82 3.58 0.92
CA GLU A 58 -3.74 2.64 0.31
C GLU A 58 -4.50 3.34 -0.82
N ILE A 59 -4.70 2.64 -1.92
CA ILE A 59 -5.44 3.18 -3.06
C ILE A 59 -6.88 2.77 -2.93
N VAL A 60 -7.77 3.75 -2.96
CA VAL A 60 -9.21 3.50 -2.76
C VAL A 60 -10.03 4.32 -3.75
N GLY A 61 -11.33 4.04 -3.81
CA GLY A 61 -12.28 4.86 -4.56
C GLY A 61 -12.05 4.82 -6.05
N LYS A 62 -12.18 5.98 -6.69
CA LYS A 62 -12.06 6.06 -8.13
C LYS A 62 -10.69 5.68 -8.63
N GLU A 63 -9.68 6.01 -7.87
CA GLU A 63 -8.32 5.69 -8.23
C GLU A 63 -8.15 4.17 -8.32
N LEU A 64 -8.70 3.46 -7.35
CA LEU A 64 -8.66 2.00 -7.36
C LEU A 64 -9.39 1.44 -8.57
N GLN A 65 -10.53 2.00 -8.89
CA GLN A 65 -11.30 1.55 -10.04
C GLN A 65 -10.53 1.75 -11.35
N LEU A 66 -9.85 2.88 -11.47
CA LEU A 66 -9.05 3.16 -12.65
C LEU A 66 -7.91 2.15 -12.80
N ILE A 67 -7.24 1.85 -11.71
CA ILE A 67 -6.13 0.92 -11.76
C ILE A 67 -6.61 -0.48 -12.13
N LYS A 68 -7.72 -0.91 -11.58
CA LYS A 68 -8.28 -2.21 -11.92
C LYS A 68 -8.69 -2.27 -13.39
N LEU A 69 -9.24 -1.19 -13.89
CA LEU A 69 -9.65 -1.14 -15.27
C LEU A 69 -8.45 -1.23 -16.20
N LEU A 70 -7.40 -0.48 -15.92
CA LEU A 70 -6.20 -0.52 -16.73
C LEU A 70 -5.56 -1.90 -16.70
N ASP A 71 -5.53 -2.52 -15.55
CA ASP A 71 -5.01 -3.86 -15.41
C ASP A 71 -5.78 -4.83 -16.30
N SER A 72 -7.09 -4.69 -16.30
CA SER A 72 -7.95 -5.56 -17.06
C SER A 72 -7.75 -5.42 -18.56
N THR A 73 -7.45 -4.22 -19.01
CA THR A 73 -7.30 -3.97 -20.44
C THR A 73 -5.91 -4.27 -20.96
N GLN A 74 -4.97 -4.52 -20.08
CA GLN A 74 -3.60 -4.79 -20.51
C GLN A 74 -3.29 -6.26 -20.70
N LYS A 75 -4.30 -7.08 -20.66
CA LYS A 75 -4.06 -8.50 -20.83
C LYS A 75 -3.73 -8.91 -22.23
#